data_c012e16f02e8a57f19493be42f7d8930
#
_entry.id   c012e16f02e8a57f19493be42f7d8930
#
_cell.length_a   1.000
_cell.length_b   1.000
_cell.length_c   1.000
_cell.angle_alpha   90.00
_cell.angle_beta   90.00
_cell.angle_gamma   90.00
#
_symmetry.space_group_name_H-M   'P 1'
#
loop_
_entity.id
_entity.type
_entity.pdbx_description
1 polymer ?
#
loop_
_entity_poly.entity_id
_entity_poly.type
_entity_poly.pdbx_seq_one_letter_code
_entity_poly.pdbx_strand_id
1 'polypeptide(L)'
;MEEKTMTQENNNSVETVLTYEDDVLTKIVGNTVRDVDGVLSLEGGLIDSVTDKFSDETDPSMGVKVDLDNDDKEVKISMDAILEYGKSIPLVFKKIISKLSQTISDMTDLKPTEIKINVKDLQTREEFMKKNSKGDKKKDK
;
A
#
# COMPACT_ATOMS: atom_id res chain seq x y z
N MET A 1 5.25 -28.55 -3.49
CA MET A 1 5.63 -28.49 -3.53
C MET A 1 6.22 -28.44 -3.87
N GLU A 2 6.17 -28.47 -4.00
CA GLU A 2 6.87 -28.58 -4.14
C GLU A 2 7.51 -27.94 -4.48
N GLU A 3 7.53 -27.63 -4.80
CA GLU A 3 8.13 -27.11 -4.93
C GLU A 3 8.73 -26.71 -4.36
N LYS A 4 8.83 -26.43 -4.14
CA LYS A 4 9.37 -26.07 -3.32
C LYS A 4 10.38 -26.72 -3.00
N THR A 5 10.67 -27.33 -3.36
CA THR A 5 11.43 -28.22 -2.97
C THR A 5 12.74 -28.13 -3.47
N MET A 6 13.00 -27.91 -4.48
CA MET A 6 14.15 -27.86 -5.05
C MET A 6 15.11 -27.10 -4.29
N THR A 7 14.81 -26.04 -4.01
CA THR A 7 15.70 -25.21 -3.33
C THR A 7 16.04 -25.92 -2.11
N GLN A 8 15.22 -26.66 -1.70
CA GLN A 8 15.41 -27.31 -0.55
C GLN A 8 16.62 -28.08 -0.49
N GLU A 9 16.88 -28.74 -1.40
CA GLU A 9 17.97 -29.53 -1.37
C GLU A 9 19.19 -28.84 -1.07
N ASN A 10 19.34 -27.78 -1.57
CA ASN A 10 20.50 -27.05 -1.42
C ASN A 10 20.68 -26.76 -0.03
N ASN A 11 19.68 -26.47 0.62
CA ASN A 11 19.77 -26.08 1.93
C ASN A 11 20.09 -27.15 2.89
N ASN A 12 20.44 -28.26 2.42
CA ASN A 12 20.82 -29.27 3.26
C ASN A 12 21.78 -28.79 4.29
N SER A 13 22.75 -28.07 3.90
CA SER A 13 23.72 -27.64 4.83
C SER A 13 23.46 -26.30 5.41
N VAL A 14 22.50 -25.61 4.93
CA VAL A 14 22.24 -24.29 5.41
C VAL A 14 20.78 -24.11 5.76
N GLU A 15 20.52 -23.75 6.98
CA GLU A 15 19.14 -23.53 7.38
C GLU A 15 18.89 -22.07 7.12
N THR A 16 17.86 -21.75 6.42
CA THR A 16 17.59 -20.36 6.10
C THR A 16 16.22 -19.94 6.56
N VAL A 17 16.09 -18.71 6.97
CA VAL A 17 14.82 -18.16 7.40
C VAL A 17 14.71 -16.77 6.84
N LEU A 18 13.58 -16.46 6.23
CA LEU A 18 13.37 -15.13 5.69
C LEU A 18 12.10 -14.59 6.33
N THR A 19 12.19 -13.44 6.96
CA THR A 19 11.01 -12.84 7.57
C THR A 19 10.95 -11.39 7.16
N TYR A 20 9.78 -10.78 7.33
CA TYR A 20 9.59 -9.40 6.93
C TYR A 20 9.03 -8.60 8.09
N GLU A 21 9.33 -7.31 8.11
CA GLU A 21 8.79 -6.42 9.11
C GLU A 21 7.58 -5.78 8.45
N ASP A 22 6.63 -5.32 9.22
CA ASP A 22 5.43 -4.71 8.67
C ASP A 22 5.76 -3.55 7.73
N ASP A 23 6.76 -2.77 8.06
CA ASP A 23 7.12 -1.64 7.23
C ASP A 23 7.47 -2.02 5.79
N VAL A 24 8.02 -3.17 5.60
CA VAL A 24 8.38 -3.60 4.27
C VAL A 24 7.11 -3.75 3.46
N LEU A 25 6.11 -4.39 4.05
CA LEU A 25 4.87 -4.59 3.36
C LEU A 25 4.10 -3.30 3.17
N THR A 26 4.08 -2.42 4.16
CA THR A 26 3.32 -1.21 4.02
C THR A 26 3.93 -0.34 2.91
N LYS A 27 5.24 -0.41 2.72
CA LYS A 27 5.85 0.36 1.67
C LYS A 27 5.54 -0.24 0.31
N ILE A 28 5.59 -1.55 0.20
CA ILE A 28 5.25 -2.19 -1.06
C ILE A 28 3.82 -1.87 -1.42
N VAL A 29 2.92 -2.01 -0.46
CA VAL A 29 1.51 -1.78 -0.72
C VAL A 29 1.25 -0.32 -1.06
N GLY A 30 1.79 0.58 -0.27
CA GLY A 30 1.57 1.99 -0.49
C GLY A 30 2.03 2.45 -1.86
N ASN A 31 3.20 2.05 -2.25
CA ASN A 31 3.72 2.45 -3.54
C ASN A 31 2.92 1.82 -4.67
N THR A 32 2.51 0.58 -4.51
CA THR A 32 1.76 -0.08 -5.55
C THR A 32 0.40 0.56 -5.75
N VAL A 33 -0.31 0.81 -4.67
CA VAL A 33 -1.64 1.36 -4.75
C VAL A 33 -1.64 2.77 -5.30
N ARG A 34 -0.68 3.58 -4.89
CA ARG A 34 -0.65 4.95 -5.35
C ARG A 34 -0.41 5.05 -6.85
N ASP A 35 0.11 3.97 -7.42
CA ASP A 35 0.37 3.97 -8.84
C ASP A 35 -0.85 3.55 -9.66
N VAL A 36 -1.91 3.15 -9.05
CA VAL A 36 -3.09 2.69 -9.78
C VAL A 36 -3.92 3.89 -10.21
N ASP A 37 -4.31 3.91 -11.46
CA ASP A 37 -5.09 5.00 -11.97
C ASP A 37 -6.43 5.05 -11.25
N GLY A 38 -6.80 6.20 -10.77
CA GLY A 38 -8.04 6.35 -10.02
C GLY A 38 -7.80 6.55 -8.55
N VAL A 39 -6.59 6.30 -8.08
CA VAL A 39 -6.26 6.49 -6.68
C VAL A 39 -5.55 7.83 -6.58
N LEU A 40 -6.08 8.74 -5.78
CA LEU A 40 -5.45 10.02 -5.60
C LEU A 40 -4.50 10.01 -4.41
N SER A 41 -4.87 9.36 -3.36
CA SER A 41 -3.96 9.26 -2.23
C SER A 41 -4.47 8.24 -1.21
N LEU A 42 -3.65 7.90 -0.28
CA LEU A 42 -4.03 7.03 0.80
C LEU A 42 -4.01 7.89 2.05
N GLU A 43 -5.00 7.72 2.88
CA GLU A 43 -5.08 8.52 4.04
C GLU A 43 -5.10 7.69 5.22
N GLY A 44 -4.35 7.84 6.10
CA GLY A 44 -4.47 7.06 7.18
C GLY A 44 -3.99 7.73 8.34
N GLY A 45 -3.87 8.10 8.91
CA GLY A 45 -3.41 8.63 9.97
C GLY A 45 -3.30 10.02 9.93
N LEU A 46 -4.28 10.64 9.78
CA LEU A 46 -4.21 11.98 9.69
C LEU A 46 -3.59 12.54 10.84
N ILE A 47 -3.51 11.89 11.82
CA ILE A 47 -2.96 12.43 12.96
C ILE A 47 -1.58 12.71 12.63
N ASP A 48 -1.05 11.97 11.82
CA ASP A 48 0.27 12.15 11.44
C ASP A 48 0.50 13.48 10.90
N SER A 49 -0.51 14.17 10.66
CA SER A 49 -0.34 15.46 10.09
C SER A 49 0.61 16.23 10.97
N VAL A 50 0.66 15.91 12.20
CA VAL A 50 1.51 16.65 13.07
C VAL A 50 2.94 16.38 12.72
N THR A 51 3.27 15.16 12.54
CA THR A 51 4.61 14.82 12.25
C THR A 51 4.93 15.20 10.85
N ASP A 52 4.00 15.27 10.02
CA ASP A 52 4.24 15.65 8.68
C ASP A 52 4.98 16.94 8.57
N LYS A 53 4.87 17.74 9.53
CA LYS A 53 5.53 18.96 9.49
C LYS A 53 6.98 18.75 9.28
N PHE A 54 7.52 17.74 9.82
CA PHE A 54 8.91 17.50 9.69
C PHE A 54 9.28 16.72 8.46
N SER A 55 8.34 16.14 7.83
CA SER A 55 8.69 15.34 6.68
C SER A 55 8.13 15.96 5.46
N ASP A 56 8.90 16.34 4.58
CA ASP A 56 8.42 16.92 3.37
C ASP A 56 7.98 15.89 2.45
N GLU A 57 8.43 14.69 2.56
CA GLU A 57 8.04 13.70 1.65
C GLU A 57 6.92 12.90 2.06
N THR A 58 6.13 12.48 1.15
CA THR A 58 4.98 11.65 1.40
C THR A 58 5.50 10.27 1.69
N ASP A 59 5.14 9.75 2.82
CA ASP A 59 5.57 8.42 3.18
C ASP A 59 4.63 7.44 2.48
N PRO A 60 5.08 6.61 1.59
CA PRO A 60 4.22 5.70 0.87
C PRO A 60 3.51 4.70 1.77
N SER A 61 3.99 4.49 2.97
CA SER A 61 3.36 3.53 3.83
C SER A 61 2.19 4.15 4.60
N MET A 62 2.05 5.48 4.55
CA MET A 62 0.98 6.10 5.24
C MET A 62 -0.35 5.66 4.74
N GLY A 63 -1.24 5.36 5.63
CA GLY A 63 -2.58 4.95 5.26
C GLY A 63 -2.71 3.46 5.02
N VAL A 64 -1.64 2.71 5.20
CA VAL A 64 -1.69 1.30 4.96
C VAL A 64 -1.41 0.55 6.26
N LYS A 65 -2.20 -0.46 6.54
CA LYS A 65 -1.97 -1.27 7.72
C LYS A 65 -1.88 -2.72 7.25
N VAL A 66 -0.98 -3.48 7.81
CA VAL A 66 -0.86 -4.86 7.43
C VAL A 66 -0.82 -5.75 8.66
N ASP A 67 -1.24 -6.97 8.49
CA ASP A 67 -1.20 -7.94 9.55
C ASP A 67 -0.42 -9.08 8.90
N LEU A 68 0.82 -9.23 9.28
CA LEU A 68 1.73 -10.15 8.65
C LEU A 68 1.95 -11.41 9.44
N ASP A 69 1.86 -12.56 8.79
CA ASP A 69 2.12 -13.80 9.44
C ASP A 69 3.32 -14.41 8.73
N ASN A 70 4.49 -14.25 9.32
CA ASN A 70 5.71 -14.74 8.70
C ASN A 70 5.77 -16.28 8.67
N ASP A 71 5.14 -16.92 9.61
CA ASP A 71 5.16 -18.37 9.64
C ASP A 71 4.36 -18.98 8.50
N ASP A 72 3.16 -18.50 8.29
CA ASP A 72 2.34 -19.01 7.22
C ASP A 72 2.53 -18.27 5.93
N LYS A 73 3.35 -17.26 5.92
CA LYS A 73 3.63 -16.47 4.75
C LYS A 73 2.35 -15.84 4.17
N GLU A 74 1.57 -15.24 5.04
CA GLU A 74 0.36 -14.59 4.62
C GLU A 74 0.31 -13.16 5.11
N VAL A 75 -0.45 -12.33 4.45
CA VAL A 75 -0.55 -10.95 4.88
C VAL A 75 -1.97 -10.45 4.62
N LYS A 76 -2.50 -9.69 5.58
CA LYS A 76 -3.80 -9.09 5.44
C LYS A 76 -3.52 -7.60 5.34
N ILE A 77 -4.21 -6.94 4.45
CA ILE A 77 -3.93 -5.54 4.18
C ILE A 77 -5.18 -4.71 4.31
N SER A 78 -5.09 -3.53 4.88
CA SER A 78 -6.24 -2.64 4.92
C SER A 78 -5.74 -1.24 4.69
N MET A 79 -6.56 -0.38 4.13
CA MET A 79 -6.15 0.97 3.86
C MET A 79 -7.35 1.87 3.62
N ASP A 80 -7.16 3.17 3.80
CA ASP A 80 -8.17 4.16 3.57
C ASP A 80 -7.68 4.92 2.35
N ALA A 81 -8.50 5.11 1.38
CA ALA A 81 -8.08 5.74 0.13
C ALA A 81 -8.99 6.86 -0.31
N ILE A 82 -8.43 7.82 -1.03
CA ILE A 82 -9.20 8.86 -1.64
C ILE A 82 -9.11 8.57 -3.12
N LEU A 83 -10.26 8.39 -3.75
CA LEU A 83 -10.27 8.02 -5.15
C LEU A 83 -10.73 9.17 -6.03
N GLU A 84 -10.50 9.06 -7.29
CA GLU A 84 -10.82 10.11 -8.22
C GLU A 84 -12.29 10.05 -8.61
N TYR A 85 -12.98 11.17 -8.48
CA TYR A 85 -14.39 11.26 -8.81
C TYR A 85 -14.53 11.02 -10.31
N GLY A 86 -15.51 10.28 -10.69
CA GLY A 86 -15.74 10.00 -12.09
C GLY A 86 -15.27 8.62 -12.53
N LYS A 87 -14.49 7.96 -11.70
CA LYS A 87 -14.01 6.65 -12.05
C LYS A 87 -14.89 5.62 -11.36
N SER A 88 -14.95 4.44 -11.89
CA SER A 88 -15.77 3.41 -11.27
C SER A 88 -15.01 2.87 -10.09
N ILE A 89 -15.54 3.02 -8.90
CA ILE A 89 -14.89 2.56 -7.70
C ILE A 89 -14.63 1.05 -7.75
N PRO A 90 -15.60 0.23 -8.11
CA PRO A 90 -15.34 -1.20 -8.16
C PRO A 90 -14.24 -1.58 -9.15
N LEU A 91 -14.12 -0.83 -10.25
CA LEU A 91 -13.09 -1.13 -11.21
C LEU A 91 -11.72 -0.71 -10.68
N VAL A 92 -11.66 0.42 -9.99
CA VAL A 92 -10.41 0.86 -9.42
C VAL A 92 -9.99 -0.17 -8.38
N PHE A 93 -10.94 -0.67 -7.60
CA PHE A 93 -10.69 -1.65 -6.59
C PHE A 93 -10.09 -2.92 -7.22
N LYS A 94 -10.67 -3.37 -8.31
CA LYS A 94 -10.18 -4.54 -8.98
C LYS A 94 -8.76 -4.35 -9.48
N LYS A 95 -8.46 -3.17 -9.96
CA LYS A 95 -7.13 -2.90 -10.46
C LYS A 95 -6.16 -2.94 -9.30
N ILE A 96 -6.56 -2.42 -8.14
CA ILE A 96 -5.70 -2.42 -6.98
C ILE A 96 -5.41 -3.85 -6.57
N ILE A 97 -6.44 -4.68 -6.51
CA ILE A 97 -6.27 -6.05 -6.08
C ILE A 97 -5.32 -6.78 -7.03
N SER A 98 -5.53 -6.59 -8.30
CA SER A 98 -4.73 -7.26 -9.28
C SER A 98 -3.27 -6.84 -9.19
N LYS A 99 -3.03 -5.55 -9.08
CA LYS A 99 -1.71 -5.04 -9.00
C LYS A 99 -1.02 -5.43 -7.71
N LEU A 100 -1.72 -5.41 -6.61
CA LEU A 100 -1.15 -5.78 -5.34
C LEU A 100 -0.78 -7.26 -5.33
N SER A 101 -1.65 -8.09 -5.84
CA SER A 101 -1.40 -9.50 -5.84
C SER A 101 -0.15 -9.80 -6.66
N GLN A 102 -0.04 -9.12 -7.79
CA GLN A 102 1.09 -9.32 -8.65
C GLN A 102 2.38 -8.82 -8.00
N THR A 103 2.34 -7.62 -7.44
CA THR A 103 3.54 -7.03 -6.86
C THR A 103 4.03 -7.81 -5.64
N ILE A 104 3.11 -8.20 -4.78
CA ILE A 104 3.49 -8.93 -3.60
C ILE A 104 4.09 -10.28 -4.00
N SER A 105 3.50 -10.89 -5.00
CA SER A 105 3.98 -12.18 -5.45
C SER A 105 5.36 -12.05 -6.10
N ASP A 106 5.60 -10.94 -6.80
CA ASP A 106 6.88 -10.74 -7.45
C ASP A 106 7.99 -10.37 -6.46
N MET A 107 7.67 -9.66 -5.44
CA MET A 107 8.69 -9.16 -4.52
C MET A 107 8.87 -9.95 -3.24
N THR A 108 7.92 -10.78 -2.90
CA THR A 108 7.99 -11.51 -1.63
C THR A 108 7.50 -12.93 -1.83
N ASP A 109 7.60 -13.72 -0.79
CA ASP A 109 7.06 -15.07 -0.87
C ASP A 109 5.77 -15.11 -0.04
N LEU A 110 5.14 -13.94 0.16
CA LEU A 110 3.91 -13.88 0.95
C LEU A 110 2.70 -13.95 0.05
N LYS A 111 1.57 -14.30 0.65
CA LYS A 111 0.34 -14.36 -0.10
C LYS A 111 -0.68 -13.47 0.58
N PRO A 112 -1.29 -12.53 -0.13
CA PRO A 112 -2.30 -11.69 0.49
C PRO A 112 -3.58 -12.51 0.63
N THR A 113 -4.10 -12.60 1.84
CA THR A 113 -5.30 -13.36 2.07
C THR A 113 -6.51 -12.48 2.33
N GLU A 114 -6.30 -11.19 2.57
CA GLU A 114 -7.40 -10.31 2.76
C GLU A 114 -6.96 -8.91 2.37
N ILE A 115 -7.75 -8.21 1.58
CA ILE A 115 -7.43 -6.84 1.21
C ILE A 115 -8.69 -6.03 1.42
N LYS A 116 -8.64 -5.05 2.31
CA LYS A 116 -9.77 -4.20 2.58
C LYS A 116 -9.44 -2.78 2.22
N ILE A 117 -10.30 -2.13 1.50
CA ILE A 117 -10.08 -0.76 1.14
C ILE A 117 -11.31 0.03 1.51
N ASN A 118 -11.13 1.06 2.32
CA ASN A 118 -12.21 1.92 2.72
C ASN A 118 -12.04 3.21 1.92
N VAL A 119 -13.03 3.58 1.14
CA VAL A 119 -12.94 4.79 0.35
C VAL A 119 -13.40 5.92 1.22
N LYS A 120 -12.48 6.76 1.65
CA LYS A 120 -12.80 7.86 2.53
C LYS A 120 -13.39 9.05 1.83
N ASP A 121 -13.05 9.26 0.61
CA ASP A 121 -13.53 10.44 -0.08
C ASP A 121 -13.33 10.29 -1.59
N LEU A 122 -14.08 11.10 -2.34
CA LEU A 122 -13.92 11.14 -3.77
C LEU A 122 -13.63 12.60 -4.09
N GLN A 123 -12.63 12.85 -4.86
CA GLN A 123 -12.30 14.21 -5.23
C GLN A 123 -11.94 14.23 -6.71
N THR A 124 -12.16 15.33 -7.36
CA THR A 124 -11.76 15.43 -8.75
C THR A 124 -10.26 15.67 -8.67
N ARG A 125 -9.58 15.37 -9.70
CA ARG A 125 -8.15 15.54 -9.73
C ARG A 125 -7.86 17.01 -9.48
N GLU A 126 -8.67 17.86 -10.03
CA GLU A 126 -8.53 19.25 -9.82
C GLU A 126 -8.66 19.66 -8.37
N GLU A 127 -9.65 19.14 -7.69
CA GLU A 127 -9.85 19.46 -6.29
C GLU A 127 -8.67 18.97 -5.47
N PHE A 128 -8.18 17.80 -5.79
CA PHE A 128 -7.08 17.24 -5.05
C PHE A 128 -5.83 18.10 -5.23
N MET A 129 -5.58 18.50 -6.43
CA MET A 129 -4.41 19.30 -6.71
C MET A 129 -4.56 20.65 -6.03
N LYS A 130 -5.72 21.18 -6.05
CA LYS A 130 -5.96 22.43 -5.43
C LYS A 130 -5.74 22.37 -3.95
N LYS A 131 -6.19 21.33 -3.33
CA LYS A 131 -6.04 21.20 -1.94
C LYS A 131 -4.60 21.15 -1.57
N ASN A 132 -3.80 20.49 -2.34
CA ASN A 132 -2.41 20.43 -2.08
C ASN A 132 -1.72 21.77 -2.29
N SER A 133 -2.14 22.51 -3.24
CA SER A 133 -1.46 23.74 -3.46
C SER A 133 -2.06 24.80 -2.58
N LYS A 134 -3.25 24.58 -2.07
CA LYS A 134 -3.85 25.50 -1.24
C LYS A 134 -3.01 25.79 -0.07
N GLY A 135 -2.31 24.82 0.41
CA GLY A 135 -1.50 25.06 1.52
C GLY A 135 -0.54 26.16 1.20
N ASP A 136 -0.10 26.21 0.03
CA ASP A 136 0.85 27.20 -0.37
C ASP A 136 0.15 28.50 -0.51
N LYS A 137 -0.98 28.51 -1.08
CA LYS A 137 -1.70 29.68 -1.23
C LYS A 137 -1.99 30.31 0.05
N LYS A 138 -2.37 29.59 1.00
CA LYS A 138 -2.65 30.13 2.22
C LYS A 138 -1.54 30.92 2.73
N LYS A 139 -0.39 30.52 2.56
CA LYS A 139 0.70 31.25 2.99
C LYS A 139 0.74 32.58 2.39
N ASP A 140 0.37 32.71 1.26
CA ASP A 140 0.42 33.95 0.56
C ASP A 140 -0.51 34.95 1.14
N LYS A 141 -1.50 34.51 1.79
CA LYS A 141 -2.38 35.47 2.35
C LYS A 141 -1.89 35.94 3.63
#